data_9fc6603c47a23caffaa48bd15306b32f
#
_entry.id   9fc6603c47a23caffaa48bd15306b32f
#
_cell.length_a   1.000
_cell.length_b   1.000
_cell.length_c   1.000
_cell.angle_alpha   90.00
_cell.angle_beta   90.00
_cell.angle_gamma   90.00
#
_symmetry.space_group_name_H-M   'P 1'
#
loop_
_entity.id
_entity.type
_entity.pdbx_description
1 polymer ?
#
loop_
_entity_poly.entity_id
_entity_poly.type
_entity_poly.pdbx_seq_one_letter_code
_entity_poly.pdbx_strand_id
1 'polypeptide(L)'
;PLASGSNLNVFGWASVGPVYGGTGAGAISADRPTVSLLDGLHNAGINTNTELSDFYTAYCAERPALGYSNHNWTLPEPTAASYTQELIDNAKSFSDTAMVVISRVGGEFADLPTDMSTVNYTDNSTEYKDFEDGQHYLSLSKTERDMIDLVCSNFDNVVLVYNAANTLELGFVDEHPQIKSVIWCPGTGQTGFNALGEIVAGEVNPSGHSADTF
;
A
#
# COMPACT_ATOMS: atom_id res chain seq x y z
N PRO A 1 4.57 -6.32 -17.20
CA PRO A 1 3.19 -6.79 -17.10
C PRO A 1 3.13 -8.26 -16.75
N LEU A 2 2.10 -8.67 -16.05
CA LEU A 2 1.80 -10.04 -15.69
C LEU A 2 0.77 -10.61 -16.68
N ALA A 3 1.00 -11.82 -17.18
CA ALA A 3 0.03 -12.49 -18.05
C ALA A 3 -1.23 -12.88 -17.26
N SER A 4 -2.39 -12.96 -17.94
CA SER A 4 -3.60 -13.52 -17.34
C SER A 4 -3.34 -14.95 -16.83
N GLY A 5 -3.84 -15.27 -15.65
CA GLY A 5 -3.56 -16.50 -14.92
C GLY A 5 -2.28 -16.47 -14.07
N SER A 6 -1.50 -15.38 -14.11
CA SER A 6 -0.34 -15.24 -13.23
C SER A 6 -0.74 -15.16 -11.77
N ASN A 7 0.13 -15.65 -10.89
CA ASN A 7 0.02 -15.51 -9.45
C ASN A 7 0.83 -14.31 -8.97
N LEU A 8 0.30 -13.57 -7.99
CA LEU A 8 0.91 -12.38 -7.41
C LEU A 8 0.73 -12.37 -5.89
N ASN A 9 1.82 -12.27 -5.14
CA ASN A 9 1.77 -11.99 -3.72
C ASN A 9 1.54 -10.50 -3.49
N VAL A 10 0.56 -10.11 -2.67
CA VAL A 10 0.28 -8.70 -2.38
C VAL A 10 0.52 -8.43 -0.90
N PHE A 11 1.51 -7.62 -0.61
CA PHE A 11 1.95 -7.24 0.74
C PHE A 11 1.50 -5.82 1.09
N GLY A 12 1.38 -5.56 2.38
CA GLY A 12 0.95 -4.29 2.95
C GLY A 12 -0.52 -4.31 3.38
N TRP A 13 -0.81 -3.72 4.54
CA TRP A 13 -2.20 -3.61 5.03
C TRP A 13 -3.11 -2.90 4.01
N ALA A 14 -2.54 -2.00 3.22
CA ALA A 14 -3.26 -1.28 2.18
C ALA A 14 -3.76 -2.17 1.03
N SER A 15 -3.28 -3.41 0.92
CA SER A 15 -3.82 -4.39 -0.04
C SER A 15 -5.29 -4.71 0.20
N VAL A 16 -5.71 -4.69 1.47
CA VAL A 16 -7.10 -4.96 1.90
C VAL A 16 -7.84 -3.72 2.39
N GLY A 17 -7.12 -2.65 2.73
CA GLY A 17 -7.66 -1.38 3.23
C GLY A 17 -7.13 -0.14 2.48
N PRO A 18 -7.18 -0.09 1.14
CA PRO A 18 -6.61 1.02 0.39
C PRO A 18 -7.42 2.32 0.55
N VAL A 19 -6.78 3.44 0.19
CA VAL A 19 -7.43 4.74 0.13
C VAL A 19 -8.14 4.91 -1.22
N TYR A 20 -9.47 5.03 -1.19
CA TYR A 20 -10.30 5.19 -2.39
C TYR A 20 -10.48 6.64 -2.82
N GLY A 21 -10.37 7.59 -1.91
CA GLY A 21 -10.58 9.01 -2.17
C GLY A 21 -9.83 9.89 -1.20
N GLY A 22 -9.96 11.20 -1.39
CA GLY A 22 -9.40 12.19 -0.47
C GLY A 22 -10.29 12.45 0.74
N THR A 23 -9.94 13.49 1.49
CA THR A 23 -10.72 14.03 2.61
C THR A 23 -11.67 15.12 2.12
N GLY A 24 -12.59 15.59 2.97
CA GLY A 24 -13.52 16.67 2.66
C GLY A 24 -14.39 16.35 1.44
N ALA A 25 -14.47 17.27 0.50
CA ALA A 25 -15.26 17.13 -0.72
C ALA A 25 -14.73 16.04 -1.67
N GLY A 26 -13.48 15.63 -1.52
CA GLY A 26 -12.86 14.52 -2.26
C GLY A 26 -13.15 13.14 -1.70
N ALA A 27 -13.89 13.02 -0.60
CA ALA A 27 -14.27 11.74 -0.02
C ALA A 27 -15.24 10.99 -0.92
N ILE A 28 -15.09 9.67 -1.02
CA ILE A 28 -16.06 8.84 -1.75
C ILE A 28 -17.28 8.52 -0.88
N SER A 29 -18.43 8.31 -1.55
CA SER A 29 -19.65 7.90 -0.87
C SER A 29 -19.58 6.44 -0.44
N ALA A 30 -19.82 6.17 0.84
CA ALA A 30 -19.93 4.81 1.39
C ALA A 30 -21.18 4.05 0.89
N ASP A 31 -22.14 4.76 0.28
CA ASP A 31 -23.40 4.16 -0.17
C ASP A 31 -23.27 3.41 -1.51
N ARG A 32 -22.10 3.45 -2.14
CA ARG A 32 -21.88 2.82 -3.43
C ARG A 32 -20.87 1.70 -3.32
N PRO A 33 -21.11 0.56 -4.02
CA PRO A 33 -20.13 -0.51 -4.09
C PRO A 33 -18.79 -0.02 -4.64
N THR A 34 -17.72 -0.49 -4.06
CA THR A 34 -16.36 -0.24 -4.55
C THR A 34 -15.76 -1.53 -5.07
N VAL A 35 -14.89 -1.43 -6.07
CA VAL A 35 -14.00 -2.50 -6.47
C VAL A 35 -12.76 -2.40 -5.58
N SER A 36 -12.45 -3.46 -4.83
CA SER A 36 -11.24 -3.51 -4.02
C SER A 36 -9.98 -3.62 -4.91
N LEU A 37 -8.81 -3.37 -4.33
CA LEU A 37 -7.54 -3.57 -5.04
C LEU A 37 -7.40 -5.03 -5.52
N LEU A 38 -7.72 -5.99 -4.65
CA LEU A 38 -7.65 -7.41 -4.99
C LEU A 38 -8.67 -7.79 -6.06
N ASP A 39 -9.91 -7.26 -5.98
CA ASP A 39 -10.91 -7.48 -7.03
C ASP A 39 -10.46 -6.91 -8.38
N GLY A 40 -9.83 -5.74 -8.39
CA GLY A 40 -9.29 -5.14 -9.62
C GLY A 40 -8.23 -6.02 -10.27
N LEU A 41 -7.34 -6.63 -9.46
CA LEU A 41 -6.36 -7.61 -9.95
C LEU A 41 -7.05 -8.87 -10.47
N HIS A 42 -8.02 -9.42 -9.75
CA HIS A 42 -8.78 -10.60 -10.17
C HIS A 42 -9.56 -10.35 -11.47
N ASN A 43 -10.17 -9.19 -11.62
CA ASN A 43 -10.91 -8.81 -12.84
C ASN A 43 -10.00 -8.75 -14.07
N ALA A 44 -8.71 -8.46 -13.88
CA ALA A 44 -7.68 -8.52 -14.91
C ALA A 44 -7.05 -9.92 -15.07
N GLY A 45 -7.59 -10.94 -14.41
CA GLY A 45 -7.15 -12.34 -14.51
C GLY A 45 -5.89 -12.67 -13.70
N ILE A 46 -5.53 -11.85 -12.70
CA ILE A 46 -4.38 -12.10 -11.84
C ILE A 46 -4.85 -12.75 -10.54
N ASN A 47 -4.25 -13.88 -10.18
CA ASN A 47 -4.55 -14.58 -8.93
C ASN A 47 -3.74 -13.97 -7.78
N THR A 48 -4.35 -13.71 -6.64
CA THR A 48 -3.66 -13.21 -5.45
C THR A 48 -3.60 -14.26 -4.35
N ASN A 49 -2.57 -14.17 -3.51
CA ASN A 49 -2.37 -15.10 -2.41
C ASN A 49 -3.37 -14.83 -1.28
N THR A 50 -4.26 -15.80 -1.03
CA THR A 50 -5.32 -15.64 -0.03
C THR A 50 -4.80 -15.68 1.40
N GLU A 51 -3.72 -16.41 1.70
CA GLU A 51 -3.13 -16.42 3.04
C GLU A 51 -2.58 -15.05 3.42
N LEU A 52 -1.99 -14.30 2.47
CA LEU A 52 -1.56 -12.93 2.69
C LEU A 52 -2.76 -12.00 2.91
N SER A 53 -3.79 -12.09 2.07
CA SER A 53 -4.99 -11.25 2.24
C SER A 53 -5.73 -11.52 3.54
N ASP A 54 -5.80 -12.77 3.98
CA ASP A 54 -6.38 -13.15 5.26
C ASP A 54 -5.55 -12.64 6.44
N PHE A 55 -4.22 -12.74 6.36
CA PHE A 55 -3.30 -12.17 7.34
C PHE A 55 -3.52 -10.66 7.51
N TYR A 56 -3.55 -9.90 6.41
CA TYR A 56 -3.76 -8.45 6.49
C TYR A 56 -5.19 -8.08 6.88
N THR A 57 -6.19 -8.87 6.48
CA THR A 57 -7.58 -8.65 6.90
C THR A 57 -7.72 -8.81 8.41
N ALA A 58 -7.13 -9.85 8.98
CA ALA A 58 -7.10 -10.04 10.43
C ALA A 58 -6.36 -8.91 11.16
N TYR A 59 -5.22 -8.48 10.61
CA TYR A 59 -4.46 -7.36 11.15
C TYR A 59 -5.28 -6.06 11.15
N CYS A 60 -5.94 -5.72 10.03
CA CYS A 60 -6.74 -4.51 9.91
C CYS A 60 -7.99 -4.52 10.79
N ALA A 61 -8.58 -5.69 11.06
CA ALA A 61 -9.78 -5.81 11.90
C ALA A 61 -9.57 -5.32 13.35
N GLU A 62 -8.33 -5.34 13.81
CA GLU A 62 -7.94 -4.86 15.14
C GLU A 62 -7.43 -3.41 15.15
N ARG A 63 -7.47 -2.72 14.01
CA ARG A 63 -6.94 -1.37 13.84
C ARG A 63 -8.07 -0.36 13.62
N PRO A 64 -7.90 0.90 14.04
CA PRO A 64 -8.84 1.95 13.72
C PRO A 64 -8.84 2.23 12.21
N ALA A 65 -9.97 2.67 11.70
CA ALA A 65 -10.05 3.09 10.31
C ALA A 65 -9.15 4.30 10.03
N LEU A 66 -8.57 4.34 8.84
CA LEU A 66 -7.89 5.53 8.34
C LEU A 66 -8.87 6.71 8.27
N GLY A 67 -8.37 7.90 8.59
CA GLY A 67 -9.16 9.10 8.46
C GLY A 67 -8.52 10.32 9.14
N TYR A 68 -8.66 11.46 8.51
CA TYR A 68 -8.15 12.72 9.02
C TYR A 68 -8.75 13.09 10.39
N SER A 69 -10.07 12.94 10.52
CA SER A 69 -10.80 13.36 11.73
C SER A 69 -10.47 12.57 12.99
N ASN A 70 -9.96 11.36 12.84
CA ASN A 70 -9.53 10.49 13.94
C ASN A 70 -8.01 10.41 14.08
N HIS A 71 -7.27 11.27 13.39
CA HIS A 71 -5.81 11.35 13.39
C HIS A 71 -5.08 10.07 12.93
N ASN A 72 -5.76 9.19 12.20
CA ASN A 72 -5.14 7.99 11.62
C ASN A 72 -4.74 8.26 10.17
N TRP A 73 -3.63 8.95 9.97
CA TRP A 73 -3.08 9.34 8.68
C TRP A 73 -2.57 8.14 7.87
N THR A 74 -2.03 7.18 8.58
CA THR A 74 -1.56 5.89 8.09
C THR A 74 -1.64 4.89 9.24
N LEU A 75 -1.47 3.62 8.95
CA LEU A 75 -1.31 2.58 9.95
C LEU A 75 0.12 2.04 9.89
N PRO A 76 0.71 1.60 11.01
CA PRO A 76 1.95 0.83 10.94
C PRO A 76 1.70 -0.47 10.18
N GLU A 77 2.70 -0.96 9.47
CA GLU A 77 2.68 -2.31 8.95
C GLU A 77 2.84 -3.34 10.09
N PRO A 78 2.41 -4.59 9.91
CA PRO A 78 2.78 -5.64 10.84
C PRO A 78 4.29 -5.67 11.06
N THR A 79 4.72 -5.86 12.31
CA THR A 79 6.17 -5.96 12.60
C THR A 79 6.80 -7.15 11.87
N ALA A 80 8.10 -7.09 11.60
CA ALA A 80 8.82 -8.18 10.94
C ALA A 80 8.61 -9.56 11.63
N ALA A 81 8.43 -9.57 12.94
CA ALA A 81 8.16 -10.80 13.70
C ALA A 81 6.76 -11.41 13.43
N SER A 82 5.83 -10.62 12.91
CA SER A 82 4.48 -11.09 12.56
C SER A 82 4.46 -11.92 11.27
N TYR A 83 5.45 -11.74 10.40
CA TYR A 83 5.62 -12.53 9.18
C TYR A 83 6.32 -13.84 9.50
N THR A 84 5.52 -14.86 9.84
CA THR A 84 6.08 -16.18 10.16
C THR A 84 6.80 -16.79 8.97
N GLN A 85 7.75 -17.69 9.23
CA GLN A 85 8.45 -18.41 8.17
C GLN A 85 7.46 -19.19 7.28
N GLU A 86 6.41 -19.75 7.88
CA GLU A 86 5.36 -20.47 7.15
C GLU A 86 4.62 -19.58 6.15
N LEU A 87 4.25 -18.35 6.55
CA LEU A 87 3.62 -17.38 5.67
C LEU A 87 4.53 -16.99 4.49
N ILE A 88 5.83 -16.78 4.77
CA ILE A 88 6.81 -16.44 3.73
C ILE A 88 7.05 -17.63 2.79
N ASP A 89 7.16 -18.84 3.31
CA ASP A 89 7.34 -20.06 2.50
C ASP A 89 6.10 -20.33 1.62
N ASN A 90 4.90 -20.10 2.14
CA ASN A 90 3.68 -20.13 1.35
C ASN A 90 3.73 -19.11 0.21
N ALA A 91 4.05 -17.86 0.51
CA ALA A 91 4.13 -16.79 -0.48
C ALA A 91 5.16 -17.12 -1.58
N LYS A 92 6.35 -17.61 -1.23
CA LYS A 92 7.39 -18.05 -2.20
C LYS A 92 6.94 -19.23 -3.05
N SER A 93 6.15 -20.14 -2.49
CA SER A 93 5.60 -21.27 -3.24
C SER A 93 4.48 -20.85 -4.17
N PHE A 94 3.76 -19.78 -3.85
CA PHE A 94 2.64 -19.26 -4.64
C PHE A 94 3.12 -18.48 -5.88
N SER A 95 4.12 -17.61 -5.74
CA SER A 95 4.65 -16.79 -6.83
C SER A 95 6.07 -16.30 -6.53
N ASP A 96 6.88 -16.10 -7.56
CA ASP A 96 8.18 -15.42 -7.51
C ASP A 96 8.07 -13.88 -7.59
N THR A 97 6.85 -13.37 -7.77
CA THR A 97 6.54 -11.95 -7.93
C THR A 97 5.72 -11.45 -6.76
N ALA A 98 6.10 -10.28 -6.26
CA ALA A 98 5.42 -9.59 -5.17
C ALA A 98 5.01 -8.17 -5.57
N MET A 99 3.89 -7.70 -5.01
CA MET A 99 3.47 -6.31 -5.01
C MET A 99 3.49 -5.82 -3.56
N VAL A 100 4.06 -4.65 -3.33
CA VAL A 100 3.98 -3.94 -2.06
C VAL A 100 3.05 -2.76 -2.24
N VAL A 101 2.06 -2.61 -1.37
CA VAL A 101 1.09 -1.52 -1.41
C VAL A 101 1.25 -0.65 -0.17
N ILE A 102 1.56 0.63 -0.38
CA ILE A 102 1.64 1.63 0.67
C ILE A 102 0.54 2.66 0.43
N SER A 103 -0.22 3.00 1.47
CA SER A 103 -1.27 4.02 1.38
C SER A 103 -1.06 5.13 2.41
N ARG A 104 -1.45 6.33 2.00
CA ARG A 104 -1.46 7.54 2.83
C ARG A 104 -2.78 8.28 2.65
N VAL A 105 -3.34 8.76 3.76
CA VAL A 105 -4.48 9.69 3.70
C VAL A 105 -3.98 11.07 3.32
N GLY A 106 -4.65 11.73 2.39
CA GLY A 106 -4.38 13.10 1.98
C GLY A 106 -5.60 13.71 1.30
N GLY A 107 -5.66 15.03 1.25
CA GLY A 107 -6.74 15.76 0.60
C GLY A 107 -7.10 17.04 1.32
N GLU A 108 -8.30 17.53 1.07
CA GLU A 108 -8.81 18.79 1.61
C GLU A 108 -8.78 18.79 3.15
N PHE A 109 -8.29 19.87 3.75
CA PHE A 109 -8.08 20.05 5.19
C PHE A 109 -7.06 19.08 5.85
N ALA A 110 -6.31 18.34 5.05
CA ALA A 110 -5.32 17.39 5.53
C ALA A 110 -3.91 17.86 5.17
N ASP A 111 -3.45 18.94 5.82
CA ASP A 111 -2.07 19.39 5.69
C ASP A 111 -1.13 18.30 6.19
N LEU A 112 -0.13 17.97 5.37
CA LEU A 112 0.76 16.86 5.66
C LEU A 112 1.68 17.20 6.84
N PRO A 113 1.77 16.34 7.86
CA PRO A 113 2.66 16.58 8.99
C PRO A 113 4.12 16.67 8.57
N THR A 114 4.81 17.70 9.04
CA THR A 114 6.26 17.89 8.84
C THR A 114 7.10 17.13 9.87
N ASP A 115 6.48 16.66 10.93
CA ASP A 115 7.10 15.83 11.96
C ASP A 115 6.04 14.84 12.48
N MET A 116 6.15 13.60 12.03
CA MET A 116 5.22 12.54 12.37
C MET A 116 5.31 12.09 13.82
N SER A 117 6.44 12.32 14.50
CA SER A 117 6.60 12.00 15.92
C SER A 117 5.69 12.86 16.83
N THR A 118 5.23 14.00 16.31
CA THR A 118 4.32 14.92 17.03
C THR A 118 2.83 14.64 16.76
N VAL A 119 2.53 13.76 15.79
CA VAL A 119 1.14 13.40 15.45
C VAL A 119 0.59 12.43 16.49
N ASN A 120 -0.58 12.76 17.00
CA ASN A 120 -1.24 11.90 17.98
C ASN A 120 -2.08 10.83 17.24
N TYR A 121 -1.55 9.62 17.18
CA TYR A 121 -2.26 8.47 16.63
C TYR A 121 -3.23 7.87 17.64
N THR A 122 -4.33 7.31 17.14
CA THR A 122 -5.28 6.53 17.96
C THR A 122 -4.99 5.04 17.95
N ASP A 123 -4.09 4.58 17.07
CA ASP A 123 -3.62 3.22 17.04
C ASP A 123 -2.28 3.05 17.81
N ASN A 124 -1.61 1.94 17.62
CA ASN A 124 -0.39 1.60 18.34
C ASN A 124 0.91 2.04 17.64
N SER A 125 0.87 3.04 16.76
CA SER A 125 2.08 3.58 16.12
C SER A 125 3.13 4.05 17.12
N THR A 126 2.70 4.59 18.27
CA THR A 126 3.60 4.96 19.38
C THR A 126 4.28 3.74 20.01
N GLU A 127 3.65 2.58 20.03
CA GLU A 127 4.22 1.32 20.47
C GLU A 127 5.37 0.88 19.58
N TYR A 128 5.19 0.99 18.27
CA TYR A 128 6.21 0.62 17.29
C TYR A 128 7.30 1.67 17.11
N LYS A 129 7.11 2.89 17.59
CA LYS A 129 7.96 4.05 17.29
C LYS A 129 8.22 4.13 15.78
N ASP A 130 7.14 4.18 15.04
CA ASP A 130 7.14 4.00 13.60
C ASP A 130 7.79 5.16 12.84
N PHE A 131 7.85 6.34 13.47
CA PHE A 131 8.51 7.53 12.93
C PHE A 131 9.51 8.09 13.93
N GLU A 132 10.68 8.49 13.44
CA GLU A 132 11.69 9.18 14.21
C GLU A 132 11.35 10.66 14.40
N ASP A 133 12.00 11.30 15.38
CA ASP A 133 11.85 12.73 15.64
C ASP A 133 12.25 13.55 14.40
N GLY A 134 11.39 14.46 13.96
CA GLY A 134 11.61 15.29 12.78
C GLY A 134 11.34 14.59 11.44
N GLN A 135 10.90 13.33 11.46
CA GLN A 135 10.56 12.60 10.24
C GLN A 135 9.18 13.04 9.72
N HIS A 136 9.14 13.49 8.47
CA HIS A 136 7.90 13.99 7.88
C HIS A 136 7.07 12.87 7.21
N TYR A 137 5.82 13.20 6.89
CA TYR A 137 4.82 12.28 6.36
C TYR A 137 5.18 11.63 5.01
N LEU A 138 6.04 12.27 4.22
CA LEU A 138 6.45 11.77 2.90
C LEU A 138 7.52 10.67 2.97
N SER A 139 8.10 10.45 4.14
CA SER A 139 9.11 9.39 4.35
C SER A 139 8.44 8.06 4.70
N LEU A 140 9.11 6.95 4.39
CA LEU A 140 8.68 5.64 4.87
C LEU A 140 8.73 5.57 6.39
N SER A 141 7.70 5.00 6.99
CA SER A 141 7.75 4.59 8.38
C SER A 141 8.73 3.45 8.59
N LYS A 142 9.09 3.19 9.85
CA LYS A 142 9.97 2.07 10.17
C LYS A 142 9.38 0.73 9.74
N THR A 143 8.11 0.48 10.05
CA THR A 143 7.47 -0.81 9.73
C THR A 143 7.26 -0.99 8.23
N GLU A 144 7.03 0.08 7.46
CA GLU A 144 7.00 0.03 6.01
C GLU A 144 8.37 -0.32 5.42
N ARG A 145 9.44 0.26 5.94
CA ARG A 145 10.80 -0.07 5.54
C ARG A 145 11.13 -1.52 5.85
N ASP A 146 10.83 -1.98 7.08
CA ASP A 146 11.05 -3.36 7.50
C ASP A 146 10.29 -4.35 6.59
N MET A 147 9.06 -4.01 6.15
CA MET A 147 8.29 -4.82 5.19
C MET A 147 8.93 -4.84 3.81
N ILE A 148 9.37 -3.68 3.29
CA ILE A 148 10.05 -3.61 1.98
C ILE A 148 11.33 -4.44 2.00
N ASP A 149 12.14 -4.32 3.05
CA ASP A 149 13.37 -5.10 3.24
C ASP A 149 13.06 -6.60 3.28
N LEU A 150 12.01 -7.00 4.00
CA LEU A 150 11.56 -8.39 4.06
C LEU A 150 11.16 -8.91 2.67
N VAL A 151 10.33 -8.16 1.96
CA VAL A 151 9.84 -8.56 0.63
C VAL A 151 11.00 -8.62 -0.36
N CYS A 152 11.84 -7.61 -0.42
CA CYS A 152 12.99 -7.57 -1.33
C CYS A 152 14.06 -8.63 -1.01
N SER A 153 14.12 -9.10 0.24
CA SER A 153 15.00 -10.22 0.62
C SER A 153 14.48 -11.59 0.18
N ASN A 154 13.19 -11.69 -0.17
CA ASN A 154 12.53 -12.95 -0.50
C ASN A 154 12.07 -13.05 -1.95
N PHE A 155 11.95 -11.92 -2.67
CA PHE A 155 11.42 -11.86 -4.04
C PHE A 155 12.32 -11.00 -4.94
N ASP A 156 12.63 -11.49 -6.12
CA ASP A 156 13.46 -10.78 -7.11
C ASP A 156 12.67 -9.83 -8.01
N ASN A 157 11.34 -10.02 -8.06
CA ASN A 157 10.44 -9.23 -8.90
C ASN A 157 9.39 -8.54 -8.03
N VAL A 158 9.64 -7.29 -7.68
CA VAL A 158 8.75 -6.49 -6.82
C VAL A 158 8.17 -5.32 -7.59
N VAL A 159 6.87 -5.10 -7.44
CA VAL A 159 6.13 -3.92 -7.90
C VAL A 159 5.72 -3.12 -6.67
N LEU A 160 6.09 -1.86 -6.60
CA LEU A 160 5.61 -0.95 -5.56
C LEU A 160 4.39 -0.17 -6.07
N VAL A 161 3.29 -0.22 -5.33
CA VAL A 161 2.11 0.62 -5.55
C VAL A 161 2.00 1.63 -4.42
N TYR A 162 2.07 2.91 -4.75
CA TYR A 162 1.82 3.99 -3.80
C TYR A 162 0.42 4.57 -4.00
N ASN A 163 -0.48 4.26 -3.08
CA ASN A 163 -1.88 4.64 -3.12
C ASN A 163 -2.13 5.85 -2.22
N ALA A 164 -1.91 7.04 -2.76
CA ALA A 164 -2.10 8.31 -2.06
C ALA A 164 -2.27 9.48 -3.03
N ALA A 165 -2.86 10.57 -2.56
CA ALA A 165 -2.96 11.82 -3.32
C ALA A 165 -1.69 12.67 -3.27
N ASN A 166 -0.81 12.43 -2.30
CA ASN A 166 0.46 13.13 -2.10
C ASN A 166 1.65 12.32 -2.61
N THR A 167 2.80 12.95 -2.74
CA THR A 167 4.08 12.31 -3.09
C THR A 167 4.63 11.44 -1.94
N LEU A 168 5.61 10.61 -2.25
CA LEU A 168 6.43 9.85 -1.30
C LEU A 168 7.89 9.99 -1.71
N GLU A 169 8.80 10.05 -0.76
CA GLU A 169 10.24 9.99 -1.04
C GLU A 169 10.62 8.58 -1.51
N LEU A 170 10.96 8.44 -2.78
CA LEU A 170 11.27 7.15 -3.41
C LEU A 170 12.78 6.83 -3.46
N GLY A 171 13.64 7.60 -2.80
CA GLY A 171 15.08 7.36 -2.79
C GLY A 171 15.48 5.94 -2.36
N PHE A 172 14.68 5.29 -1.51
CA PHE A 172 14.90 3.92 -1.08
C PHE A 172 14.81 2.89 -2.21
N VAL A 173 14.16 3.22 -3.33
CA VAL A 173 14.04 2.32 -4.50
C VAL A 173 15.40 2.02 -5.10
N ASP A 174 16.33 2.97 -5.05
CA ASP A 174 17.70 2.79 -5.55
C ASP A 174 18.50 1.77 -4.71
N GLU A 175 18.08 1.57 -3.46
CA GLU A 175 18.68 0.60 -2.54
C GLU A 175 18.14 -0.83 -2.75
N HIS A 176 17.01 -0.97 -3.48
CA HIS A 176 16.28 -2.22 -3.67
C HIS A 176 16.16 -2.59 -5.16
N PRO A 177 17.19 -3.18 -5.78
CA PRO A 177 17.17 -3.54 -7.20
C PRO A 177 16.09 -4.58 -7.56
N GLN A 178 15.46 -5.20 -6.58
CA GLN A 178 14.30 -6.08 -6.72
C GLN A 178 13.03 -5.31 -7.12
N ILE A 179 12.91 -4.03 -6.79
CA ILE A 179 11.79 -3.19 -7.18
C ILE A 179 11.96 -2.84 -8.68
N LYS A 180 11.14 -3.48 -9.52
CA LYS A 180 11.22 -3.34 -10.98
C LYS A 180 10.33 -2.23 -11.52
N SER A 181 9.33 -1.81 -10.76
CA SER A 181 8.45 -0.69 -11.12
C SER A 181 7.78 -0.08 -9.89
N VAL A 182 7.47 1.21 -10.03
CA VAL A 182 6.67 1.96 -9.06
C VAL A 182 5.44 2.49 -9.79
N ILE A 183 4.26 2.29 -9.21
CA ILE A 183 3.00 2.81 -9.73
C ILE A 183 2.43 3.77 -8.70
N TRP A 184 2.34 5.06 -9.06
CA TRP A 184 1.57 6.00 -8.28
C TRP A 184 0.09 5.85 -8.62
N CYS A 185 -0.70 5.46 -7.62
CA CYS A 185 -2.12 5.17 -7.74
C CYS A 185 -2.89 6.06 -6.76
N PRO A 186 -3.26 7.29 -7.14
CA PRO A 186 -4.06 8.18 -6.28
C PRO A 186 -5.43 7.58 -6.00
N GLY A 187 -6.26 8.27 -5.21
CA GLY A 187 -7.60 7.79 -4.86
C GLY A 187 -8.40 7.36 -6.09
N THR A 188 -8.80 6.11 -6.12
CA THR A 188 -9.37 5.43 -7.29
C THR A 188 -10.87 5.62 -7.48
N GLY A 189 -11.54 6.24 -6.50
CA GLY A 189 -12.99 6.26 -6.48
C GLY A 189 -13.57 4.83 -6.36
N GLN A 190 -14.77 4.61 -6.88
CA GLN A 190 -15.47 3.33 -6.71
C GLN A 190 -14.87 2.19 -7.53
N THR A 191 -14.33 2.44 -8.72
CA THR A 191 -14.00 1.37 -9.68
C THR A 191 -12.60 1.43 -10.26
N GLY A 192 -11.79 2.43 -9.88
CA GLY A 192 -10.49 2.67 -10.51
C GLY A 192 -9.44 1.60 -10.23
N PHE A 193 -9.63 0.72 -9.26
CA PHE A 193 -8.74 -0.42 -9.08
C PHE A 193 -8.84 -1.44 -10.23
N ASN A 194 -9.91 -1.43 -11.03
CA ASN A 194 -9.91 -2.17 -12.29
C ASN A 194 -8.79 -1.70 -13.23
N ALA A 195 -8.62 -0.36 -13.34
CA ALA A 195 -7.53 0.19 -14.17
C ALA A 195 -6.15 -0.19 -13.64
N LEU A 196 -5.95 -0.28 -12.30
CA LEU A 196 -4.70 -0.80 -11.75
C LEU A 196 -4.47 -2.24 -12.20
N GLY A 197 -5.49 -3.11 -12.14
CA GLY A 197 -5.41 -4.48 -12.61
C GLY A 197 -5.02 -4.56 -14.10
N GLU A 198 -5.67 -3.76 -14.95
CA GLU A 198 -5.40 -3.67 -16.39
C GLU A 198 -3.96 -3.19 -16.68
N ILE A 199 -3.44 -2.23 -15.89
CA ILE A 199 -2.06 -1.76 -15.99
C ILE A 199 -1.09 -2.87 -15.61
N VAL A 200 -1.32 -3.57 -14.51
CA VAL A 200 -0.48 -4.68 -14.05
C VAL A 200 -0.49 -5.84 -15.05
N ALA A 201 -1.65 -6.12 -15.65
CA ALA A 201 -1.78 -7.10 -16.74
C ALA A 201 -1.14 -6.65 -18.06
N GLY A 202 -0.85 -5.35 -18.21
CA GLY A 202 -0.30 -4.78 -19.44
C GLY A 202 -1.33 -4.58 -20.55
N GLU A 203 -2.61 -4.59 -20.21
CA GLU A 203 -3.70 -4.34 -21.15
C GLU A 203 -3.80 -2.85 -21.51
N VAL A 204 -3.41 -1.98 -20.57
CA VAL A 204 -3.34 -0.53 -20.77
C VAL A 204 -2.01 0.03 -20.26
N ASN A 205 -1.55 1.13 -20.87
CA ASN A 205 -0.42 1.89 -20.38
C ASN A 205 -0.91 3.14 -19.64
N PRO A 206 -0.40 3.43 -18.43
CA PRO A 206 -0.70 4.68 -17.76
C PRO A 206 -0.12 5.86 -18.57
N SER A 207 -0.93 6.90 -18.78
CA SER A 207 -0.53 8.10 -19.52
C SER A 207 -0.32 9.33 -18.63
N GLY A 208 -0.52 9.19 -17.33
CA GLY A 208 -0.32 10.27 -16.37
C GLY A 208 1.17 10.62 -16.21
N HIS A 209 1.42 11.88 -15.94
CA HIS A 209 2.74 12.39 -15.59
C HIS A 209 2.67 13.08 -14.22
N SER A 210 3.68 12.84 -13.38
CA SER A 210 3.80 13.58 -12.12
C SER A 210 4.22 15.02 -12.40
N ALA A 211 3.62 15.97 -11.67
CA ALA A 211 4.06 17.36 -11.63
C ALA A 211 5.16 17.56 -10.57
N ASP A 212 5.34 16.61 -9.69
CA ASP A 212 6.26 16.65 -8.56
C ASP A 212 7.42 15.67 -8.76
N THR A 213 8.48 15.89 -7.99
CA THR A 213 9.57 14.92 -7.82
C THR A 213 9.24 13.99 -6.67
N PHE A 214 9.41 12.71 -6.90
CA PHE A 214 9.26 11.65 -5.91
C PHE A 214 10.60 11.23 -5.35
#